data_ebce84a3e2115dda14feb841b4b5263c
#
_entry.id   ebce84a3e2115dda14feb841b4b5263c
#
_cell.length_a   1.000
_cell.length_b   1.000
_cell.length_c   1.000
_cell.angle_alpha   90.00
_cell.angle_beta   90.00
_cell.angle_gamma   90.00
#
_symmetry.space_group_name_H-M   'P 1'
#
loop_
_entity.id
_entity.type
_entity.pdbx_description
1 polymer ?
#
loop_
_entity_poly.entity_id
_entity_poly.type
_entity_poly.pdbx_seq_one_letter_code
_entity_poly.pdbx_strand_id
1 'polypeptide(L)'
;MILERIQKENDIKELSDEELKILASEIRQFLIEKISDTGGHLASNLGVIELTMALHLFLDLPKDKLIWDVGHQSYTHKILTGRKQEFEHLRQLDGISGFPNPNESEHDA
;
A
#
# COMPACT_ATOMS: atom_id res chain seq x y z
N MET A 1 -10.66 -12.93 -4.71
CA MET A 1 -10.46 -11.67 -3.94
C MET A 1 -9.73 -10.67 -4.84
N ILE A 2 -10.19 -9.42 -4.86
CA ILE A 2 -9.63 -8.39 -5.75
C ILE A 2 -8.19 -8.06 -5.37
N LEU A 3 -7.89 -8.02 -4.06
CA LEU A 3 -6.54 -7.68 -3.58
C LEU A 3 -5.46 -8.60 -4.17
N GLU A 4 -5.78 -9.85 -4.40
CA GLU A 4 -4.83 -10.82 -4.98
C GLU A 4 -4.42 -10.47 -6.41
N ARG A 5 -5.22 -9.67 -7.11
CA ARG A 5 -4.94 -9.24 -8.47
C ARG A 5 -3.93 -8.10 -8.52
N ILE A 6 -3.62 -7.48 -7.38
CA ILE A 6 -2.64 -6.39 -7.29
C ILE A 6 -1.27 -7.01 -7.02
N GLN A 7 -0.45 -7.10 -8.04
CA GLN A 7 0.88 -7.71 -8.00
C GLN A 7 2.00 -6.70 -8.24
N LYS A 8 1.69 -5.57 -8.87
CA LYS A 8 2.68 -4.54 -9.19
C LYS A 8 1.96 -3.20 -9.38
N GLU A 9 2.76 -2.15 -9.53
CA GLU A 9 2.27 -0.79 -9.80
C GLU A 9 1.33 -0.79 -11.02
N ASN A 10 0.38 0.10 -10.98
CA ASN A 10 -0.62 0.31 -12.04
C ASN A 10 -1.63 -0.83 -12.25
N ASP A 11 -1.51 -1.97 -11.57
CA ASP A 11 -2.52 -3.03 -11.65
C ASP A 11 -3.90 -2.52 -11.21
N ILE A 12 -3.95 -1.58 -10.26
CA ILE A 12 -5.20 -0.99 -9.80
C ILE A 12 -5.99 -0.34 -10.95
N LYS A 13 -5.32 0.12 -12.00
CA LYS A 13 -5.96 0.79 -13.14
C LYS A 13 -6.80 -0.16 -13.98
N GLU A 14 -6.63 -1.47 -13.82
CA GLU A 14 -7.40 -2.48 -14.54
C GLU A 14 -8.76 -2.77 -13.89
N LEU A 15 -9.05 -2.18 -12.74
CA LEU A 15 -10.25 -2.50 -11.97
C LEU A 15 -11.43 -1.60 -12.35
N SER A 16 -12.64 -2.15 -12.30
CA SER A 16 -13.88 -1.38 -12.43
C SER A 16 -14.15 -0.58 -11.16
N ASP A 17 -15.11 0.36 -11.24
CA ASP A 17 -15.51 1.15 -10.07
C ASP A 17 -16.00 0.27 -8.92
N GLU A 18 -16.77 -0.78 -9.23
CA GLU A 18 -17.25 -1.72 -8.21
C GLU A 18 -16.10 -2.48 -7.58
N GLU A 19 -15.15 -2.92 -8.40
CA GLU A 19 -13.97 -3.63 -7.91
C GLU A 19 -13.08 -2.74 -7.05
N LEU A 20 -13.01 -1.45 -7.35
CA LEU A 20 -12.26 -0.50 -6.52
C LEU A 20 -12.85 -0.38 -5.12
N LYS A 21 -14.19 -0.38 -5.01
CA LYS A 21 -14.85 -0.34 -3.70
C LYS A 21 -14.54 -1.59 -2.88
N ILE A 22 -14.56 -2.74 -3.54
CA ILE A 22 -14.21 -4.02 -2.91
C ILE A 22 -12.76 -4.00 -2.46
N LEU A 23 -11.86 -3.51 -3.32
CA LEU A 23 -10.44 -3.43 -3.01
C LEU A 23 -10.19 -2.56 -1.76
N ALA A 24 -10.86 -1.42 -1.66
CA ALA A 24 -10.71 -0.55 -0.48
C ALA A 24 -11.06 -1.29 0.80
N SER A 25 -12.15 -2.04 0.80
CA SER A 25 -12.57 -2.85 1.95
C SER A 25 -11.56 -3.95 2.27
N GLU A 26 -11.02 -4.59 1.24
CA GLU A 26 -10.03 -5.66 1.42
C GLU A 26 -8.70 -5.13 1.95
N ILE A 27 -8.26 -3.97 1.48
CA ILE A 27 -7.05 -3.34 2.00
C ILE A 27 -7.24 -2.97 3.48
N ARG A 28 -8.40 -2.42 3.82
CA ARG A 28 -8.70 -2.05 5.21
C ARG A 28 -8.64 -3.27 6.12
N GLN A 29 -9.27 -4.35 5.72
CA GLN A 29 -9.25 -5.58 6.50
C GLN A 29 -7.84 -6.17 6.60
N PHE A 30 -7.10 -6.16 5.51
CA PHE A 30 -5.72 -6.65 5.47
C PHE A 30 -4.84 -5.87 6.45
N LEU A 31 -4.94 -4.54 6.44
CA LEU A 31 -4.15 -3.69 7.34
C LEU A 31 -4.49 -3.94 8.81
N ILE A 32 -5.79 -4.07 9.13
CA ILE A 32 -6.21 -4.36 10.50
C ILE A 32 -5.58 -5.67 10.98
N GLU A 33 -5.64 -6.70 10.18
CA GLU A 33 -5.09 -8.01 10.54
C GLU A 33 -3.58 -7.99 10.69
N LYS A 34 -2.88 -7.41 9.69
CA LYS A 34 -1.41 -7.45 9.69
C LYS A 34 -0.78 -6.55 10.72
N ILE A 35 -1.33 -5.35 10.92
CA ILE A 35 -0.78 -4.43 11.92
C ILE A 35 -1.03 -4.94 13.33
N SER A 36 -2.13 -5.67 13.56
CA SER A 36 -2.38 -6.32 14.84
C SER A 36 -1.28 -7.34 15.17
N ASP A 37 -0.76 -8.03 14.16
CA ASP A 37 0.28 -9.04 14.34
C ASP A 37 1.68 -8.43 14.47
N THR A 38 2.01 -7.45 13.64
CA THR A 38 3.40 -6.93 13.54
C THR A 38 3.63 -5.63 14.29
N GLY A 39 2.55 -4.93 14.68
CA GLY A 39 2.64 -3.55 15.15
C GLY A 39 2.77 -2.60 13.96
N GLY A 40 2.55 -1.33 14.20
CA GLY A 40 2.64 -0.31 13.16
C GLY A 40 1.61 0.79 13.34
N HIS A 41 1.43 1.62 12.29
CA HIS A 41 0.60 2.81 12.32
C HIS A 41 -0.77 2.52 11.70
N LEU A 42 -1.74 2.07 12.52
CA LEU A 42 -3.04 1.63 12.02
C LEU A 42 -3.94 2.81 11.64
N ALA A 43 -4.21 3.73 12.57
CA ALA A 43 -5.21 4.79 12.35
C ALA A 43 -4.86 5.69 11.17
N SER A 44 -3.61 6.14 11.06
CA SER A 44 -3.19 7.01 9.98
C SER A 44 -3.25 6.31 8.62
N ASN A 45 -2.97 5.01 8.57
CA ASN A 45 -3.06 4.25 7.33
C ASN A 45 -4.50 3.99 6.92
N LEU A 46 -5.39 3.67 7.86
CA LEU A 46 -6.81 3.49 7.54
C LEU A 46 -7.44 4.77 7.00
N GLY A 47 -6.97 5.92 7.44
CA GLY A 47 -7.51 7.22 7.01
C GLY A 47 -7.12 7.63 5.60
N VAL A 48 -6.15 6.97 4.96
CA VAL A 48 -5.65 7.37 3.64
C VAL A 48 -5.76 6.27 2.58
N ILE A 49 -6.53 5.22 2.81
CA ILE A 49 -6.66 4.13 1.85
C ILE A 49 -7.23 4.65 0.53
N GLU A 50 -8.39 5.29 0.55
CA GLU A 50 -9.04 5.76 -0.66
C GLU A 50 -8.22 6.86 -1.34
N LEU A 51 -7.61 7.76 -0.56
CA LEU A 51 -6.73 8.79 -1.13
C LEU A 51 -5.56 8.14 -1.87
N THR A 52 -4.90 7.17 -1.28
CA THR A 52 -3.76 6.49 -1.89
C THR A 52 -4.18 5.77 -3.16
N MET A 53 -5.34 5.09 -3.14
CA MET A 53 -5.87 4.43 -4.33
C MET A 53 -6.12 5.44 -5.45
N ALA A 54 -6.73 6.59 -5.14
CA ALA A 54 -6.97 7.64 -6.12
C ALA A 54 -5.68 8.18 -6.72
N LEU A 55 -4.65 8.37 -5.91
CA LEU A 55 -3.35 8.80 -6.39
C LEU A 55 -2.72 7.77 -7.33
N HIS A 56 -2.80 6.48 -7.00
CA HIS A 56 -2.29 5.43 -7.86
C HIS A 56 -3.07 5.28 -9.16
N LEU A 57 -4.36 5.62 -9.17
CA LEU A 57 -5.15 5.66 -10.40
C LEU A 57 -4.73 6.82 -11.30
N PHE A 58 -4.31 7.93 -10.72
CA PHE A 58 -3.94 9.14 -11.45
C PHE A 58 -2.49 9.12 -11.91
N LEU A 59 -1.57 8.67 -11.06
CA LEU A 59 -0.14 8.71 -11.33
C LEU A 59 0.30 7.49 -12.17
N ASP A 60 1.41 7.68 -12.89
CA ASP A 60 2.06 6.60 -13.65
C ASP A 60 3.39 6.28 -12.97
N LEU A 61 3.34 5.31 -12.06
CA LEU A 61 4.52 4.92 -11.28
C LEU A 61 5.34 3.86 -12.03
N PRO A 62 6.65 3.87 -11.89
CA PRO A 62 7.49 4.77 -11.07
C PRO A 62 7.91 6.05 -11.78
N LYS A 63 7.40 6.33 -12.98
CA LYS A 63 7.75 7.55 -13.73
C LYS A 63 7.39 8.80 -12.92
N ASP A 64 6.15 8.84 -12.41
CA ASP A 64 5.74 9.85 -11.45
C ASP A 64 6.22 9.45 -10.06
N LYS A 65 6.29 10.40 -9.14
CA LYS A 65 6.76 10.15 -7.77
C LYS A 65 5.68 10.51 -6.77
N LEU A 66 5.57 9.70 -5.72
CA LEU A 66 4.67 9.94 -4.61
C LEU A 66 5.52 10.06 -3.35
N ILE A 67 5.54 11.25 -2.77
CA ILE A 67 6.33 11.56 -1.58
C ILE A 67 5.37 11.77 -0.40
N TRP A 68 5.65 11.11 0.72
CA TRP A 68 4.83 11.20 1.92
C TRP A 68 5.49 12.06 2.97
N ASP A 69 4.72 12.96 3.57
CA ASP A 69 5.20 13.76 4.70
C ASP A 69 5.35 12.80 5.90
N VAL A 70 6.56 12.69 6.43
CA VAL A 70 7.00 11.72 7.43
C VAL A 70 6.96 10.28 6.89
N GLY A 71 5.83 9.82 6.33
CA GLY A 71 5.76 8.54 5.62
C GLY A 71 5.19 7.36 6.38
N HIS A 72 4.75 7.54 7.64
CA HIS A 72 4.17 6.45 8.43
C HIS A 72 2.80 5.97 7.91
N GLN A 73 2.20 6.70 6.97
CA GLN A 73 0.90 6.41 6.37
C GLN A 73 1.02 5.81 4.96
N SER A 74 2.14 5.17 4.64
CA SER A 74 2.44 4.71 3.29
C SER A 74 2.15 3.22 3.03
N TYR A 75 1.42 2.54 3.93
CA TYR A 75 1.23 1.10 3.84
C TYR A 75 0.40 0.69 2.60
N THR A 76 -0.66 1.43 2.27
CA THR A 76 -1.44 1.16 1.06
C THR A 76 -0.57 1.34 -0.20
N HIS A 77 0.31 2.35 -0.21
CA HIS A 77 1.26 2.54 -1.30
C HIS A 77 2.15 1.30 -1.47
N LYS A 78 2.65 0.72 -0.38
CA LYS A 78 3.47 -0.49 -0.44
C LYS A 78 2.66 -1.69 -0.96
N ILE A 79 1.41 -1.83 -0.54
CA ILE A 79 0.52 -2.87 -1.05
C ILE A 79 0.33 -2.72 -2.56
N LEU A 80 0.01 -1.51 -3.02
CA LEU A 80 -0.30 -1.25 -4.43
C LEU A 80 0.93 -1.33 -5.33
N THR A 81 2.13 -1.26 -4.77
CA THR A 81 3.38 -1.44 -5.52
C THR A 81 3.96 -2.85 -5.40
N GLY A 82 3.17 -3.79 -4.92
CA GLY A 82 3.51 -5.22 -5.00
C GLY A 82 4.16 -5.82 -3.77
N ARG A 83 4.13 -5.12 -2.62
CA ARG A 83 4.80 -5.59 -1.41
C ARG A 83 3.86 -6.17 -0.36
N LYS A 84 2.64 -6.55 -0.75
CA LYS A 84 1.63 -7.05 0.17
C LYS A 84 2.10 -8.24 1.00
N GLN A 85 2.74 -9.20 0.34
CA GLN A 85 3.16 -10.44 1.02
C GLN A 85 4.26 -10.19 2.04
N GLU A 86 5.03 -9.13 1.86
CA GLU A 86 6.13 -8.80 2.76
C GLU A 86 5.64 -8.18 4.08
N PHE A 87 4.36 -7.89 4.20
CA PHE A 87 3.77 -7.39 5.44
C PHE A 87 3.84 -8.41 6.59
N GLU A 88 4.11 -9.68 6.30
CA GLU A 88 4.40 -10.68 7.33
C GLU A 88 5.57 -10.23 8.22
N HIS A 89 6.49 -9.44 7.67
CA HIS A 89 7.71 -8.99 8.34
C HIS A 89 7.81 -7.47 8.44
N LEU A 90 6.67 -6.77 8.37
CA LEU A 90 6.64 -5.31 8.49
C LEU A 90 7.30 -4.87 9.81
N ARG A 91 8.27 -3.94 9.70
CA ARG A 91 9.02 -3.37 10.83
C ARG A 91 9.86 -4.39 11.60
N GLN A 92 10.08 -5.57 11.05
CA GLN A 92 10.92 -6.60 11.64
C GLN A 92 12.29 -6.63 10.96
N LEU A 93 13.26 -7.27 11.58
CA LEU A 93 14.61 -7.39 11.05
C LEU A 93 14.55 -8.07 9.67
N ASP A 94 15.21 -7.48 8.68
CA ASP A 94 15.23 -7.91 7.29
C ASP A 94 13.85 -7.88 6.60
N GLY A 95 12.84 -7.28 7.25
CA GLY A 95 11.52 -7.05 6.67
C GLY A 95 11.40 -5.66 6.07
N ILE A 96 10.20 -5.34 5.57
CA ILE A 96 9.95 -4.02 5.00
C ILE A 96 9.78 -2.97 6.11
N SER A 97 10.17 -1.73 5.77
CA SER A 97 10.11 -0.60 6.68
C SER A 97 8.67 -0.12 6.91
N GLY A 98 8.40 0.48 8.05
CA GLY A 98 7.15 1.19 8.30
C GLY A 98 7.09 2.56 7.63
N PHE A 99 8.11 2.93 6.84
CA PHE A 99 8.21 4.20 6.12
C PHE A 99 8.64 3.93 4.68
N PRO A 100 8.45 4.88 3.73
CA PRO A 100 9.02 4.75 2.39
C PRO A 100 10.54 4.59 2.49
N ASN A 101 11.09 3.74 1.64
CA ASN A 101 12.52 3.45 1.64
C ASN A 101 12.98 3.19 0.20
N PRO A 102 13.76 4.10 -0.41
CA PRO A 102 14.22 3.93 -1.80
C PRO A 102 15.05 2.67 -2.01
N ASN A 103 15.72 2.17 -0.96
CA ASN A 103 16.48 0.93 -1.05
C ASN A 103 15.60 -0.31 -1.09
N GLU A 104 14.33 -0.18 -0.70
CA GLU A 104 13.35 -1.26 -0.69
C GLU A 104 12.64 -1.38 -2.03
N SER A 105 12.34 -0.25 -2.67
CA SER A 105 11.58 -0.21 -3.92
C SER A 105 11.85 1.09 -4.68
N GLU A 106 11.89 1.00 -6.01
CA GLU A 106 11.99 2.17 -6.89
C GLU A 106 10.75 3.06 -6.81
N HIS A 107 9.65 2.56 -6.24
CA HIS A 107 8.42 3.32 -6.07
C HIS A 107 8.43 4.21 -4.83
N ASP A 108 9.44 4.08 -3.99
CA ASP A 108 9.61 4.91 -2.80
C ASP A 108 10.60 6.04 -3.09
N ALA A 109 10.21 7.24 -2.74
CA ALA A 109 11.05 8.40 -2.95
C ALA A 109 11.67 8.89 -1.64
#